data_dee4cb57d9a2931d7e2a4d66fc1441a5
#
_entry.id   dee4cb57d9a2931d7e2a4d66fc1441a5
#
_cell.length_a   1.000
_cell.length_b   1.000
_cell.length_c   1.000
_cell.angle_alpha   90.00
_cell.angle_beta   90.00
_cell.angle_gamma   90.00
#
_symmetry.space_group_name_H-M   'P 1'
#
loop_
_entity.id
_entity.type
_entity.pdbx_description
1 polymer ?
#
loop_
_entity_poly.entity_id
_entity_poly.type
_entity_poly.pdbx_seq_one_letter_code
_entity_poly.pdbx_strand_id
1 'polypeptide(L)'
;MKAILVSLTLLAAAVTLRAAEATPSAQLSQFKLGTYITGPQVTLADAAGKAVLIDAWGIHCGPCLASLPDIEKISKHYKDKMLVFGAHSQAGTDDEIKDVVKKNKLTYTITQGVNSPIPFSGIPRVFVFDTTGALVYSGSPFEQEFERSLRKATQGASGAAGATPSGLDALKKPGA
;
A
#
# COMPACT_ATOMS: atom_id res chain seq x y z
N MET A 1 -66.32 -37.44 22.65
CA MET A 1 -65.75 -36.10 22.38
C MET A 1 -64.28 -36.16 22.70
N LYS A 2 -63.40 -36.27 21.68
CA LYS A 2 -61.93 -36.37 21.84
C LYS A 2 -61.33 -35.04 21.44
N ALA A 3 -60.71 -34.34 22.39
CA ALA A 3 -60.00 -33.10 22.15
C ALA A 3 -58.59 -33.44 21.64
N ILE A 4 -58.23 -32.97 20.42
CA ILE A 4 -56.92 -33.10 19.85
C ILE A 4 -56.15 -31.82 20.19
N LEU A 5 -55.14 -31.96 21.06
CA LEU A 5 -54.16 -30.91 21.34
C LEU A 5 -53.11 -30.91 20.25
N VAL A 6 -53.12 -29.87 19.43
CA VAL A 6 -52.04 -29.59 18.44
C VAL A 6 -50.96 -28.79 19.11
N SER A 7 -49.85 -29.43 19.44
CA SER A 7 -48.64 -28.76 19.93
C SER A 7 -47.88 -28.10 18.77
N LEU A 8 -47.91 -26.78 18.76
CA LEU A 8 -47.14 -25.96 17.80
C LEU A 8 -45.74 -25.74 18.37
N THR A 9 -44.76 -26.53 17.90
CA THR A 9 -43.33 -26.33 18.22
C THR A 9 -42.76 -25.25 17.33
N LEU A 10 -42.51 -24.06 17.92
CA LEU A 10 -41.77 -22.98 17.28
C LEU A 10 -40.29 -23.34 17.22
N LEU A 11 -39.78 -23.67 16.04
CA LEU A 11 -38.35 -23.87 15.79
C LEU A 11 -37.69 -22.50 15.59
N ALA A 12 -37.10 -21.94 16.63
CA ALA A 12 -36.33 -20.71 16.60
C ALA A 12 -34.97 -21.01 15.89
N ALA A 13 -34.87 -20.67 14.60
CA ALA A 13 -33.61 -20.70 13.91
C ALA A 13 -32.73 -19.54 14.41
N ALA A 14 -31.78 -19.84 15.29
CA ALA A 14 -30.74 -18.90 15.69
C ALA A 14 -29.80 -18.69 14.51
N VAL A 15 -29.97 -17.59 13.79
CA VAL A 15 -28.98 -17.09 12.82
C VAL A 15 -27.79 -16.58 13.61
N THR A 16 -26.79 -17.42 13.82
CA THR A 16 -25.50 -17.00 14.34
C THR A 16 -24.82 -16.14 13.27
N LEU A 17 -24.90 -14.81 13.44
CA LEU A 17 -24.12 -13.85 12.67
C LEU A 17 -22.65 -14.10 13.04
N ARG A 18 -21.95 -14.87 12.21
CA ARG A 18 -20.50 -15.10 12.35
C ARG A 18 -19.86 -13.77 11.97
N ALA A 19 -19.55 -12.94 12.96
CA ALA A 19 -18.64 -11.82 12.75
C ALA A 19 -17.36 -12.41 12.19
N ALA A 20 -17.05 -12.10 10.92
CA ALA A 20 -15.75 -12.38 10.35
C ALA A 20 -14.74 -11.68 11.26
N GLU A 21 -13.99 -12.45 12.04
CA GLU A 21 -12.84 -11.94 12.78
C GLU A 21 -11.89 -11.35 11.74
N ALA A 22 -11.96 -10.02 11.60
CA ALA A 22 -11.00 -9.29 10.81
C ALA A 22 -9.64 -9.56 11.45
N THR A 23 -8.80 -10.33 10.77
CA THR A 23 -7.39 -10.48 11.12
C THR A 23 -6.87 -9.05 11.32
N PRO A 24 -6.26 -8.70 12.47
CA PRO A 24 -5.81 -7.33 12.69
C PRO A 24 -4.83 -6.98 11.58
N SER A 25 -5.26 -6.14 10.65
CA SER A 25 -4.40 -5.66 9.58
C SER A 25 -3.33 -4.80 10.24
N ALA A 26 -2.06 -4.99 9.85
CA ALA A 26 -0.98 -4.18 10.37
C ALA A 26 -1.30 -2.68 10.15
N GLN A 27 -0.87 -1.85 11.10
CA GLN A 27 -1.09 -0.42 11.07
C GLN A 27 0.18 0.32 10.64
N LEU A 28 0.03 1.43 9.94
CA LEU A 28 1.14 2.30 9.53
C LEU A 28 2.03 2.70 10.71
N SER A 29 1.44 2.93 11.88
CA SER A 29 2.15 3.28 13.11
C SER A 29 3.15 2.23 13.61
N GLN A 30 3.02 1.00 13.13
CA GLN A 30 3.94 -0.12 13.43
C GLN A 30 5.15 -0.15 12.49
N PHE A 31 5.11 0.62 11.40
CA PHE A 31 6.22 0.72 10.44
C PHE A 31 7.15 1.88 10.81
N LYS A 32 8.43 1.70 10.57
CA LYS A 32 9.43 2.74 10.77
C LYS A 32 10.33 2.82 9.54
N LEU A 33 10.43 4.00 8.98
CA LEU A 33 11.40 4.28 7.92
C LEU A 33 12.76 4.54 8.55
N GLY A 34 13.81 4.16 7.84
CA GLY A 34 15.18 4.45 8.24
C GLY A 34 15.58 5.91 7.97
N THR A 35 16.89 6.16 7.95
CA THR A 35 17.43 7.50 7.76
C THR A 35 17.01 8.09 6.41
N TYR A 36 16.65 9.38 6.41
CA TYR A 36 16.38 10.14 5.19
C TYR A 36 17.62 10.22 4.29
N ILE A 37 17.43 10.04 2.98
CA ILE A 37 18.50 10.12 1.97
C ILE A 37 18.28 11.33 1.05
N THR A 38 17.09 11.43 0.43
CA THR A 38 16.77 12.50 -0.54
C THR A 38 15.26 12.61 -0.81
N GLY A 39 14.86 13.65 -1.53
CA GLY A 39 13.46 13.94 -1.88
C GLY A 39 12.81 14.93 -0.90
N PRO A 40 11.48 15.08 -0.90
CA PRO A 40 10.77 15.89 0.10
C PRO A 40 10.98 15.34 1.52
N GLN A 41 11.23 16.22 2.49
CA GLN A 41 11.40 15.83 3.90
C GLN A 41 10.03 15.65 4.58
N VAL A 42 9.31 14.60 4.21
CA VAL A 42 8.06 14.19 4.85
C VAL A 42 8.25 12.90 5.63
N THR A 43 7.43 12.69 6.64
CA THR A 43 7.46 11.53 7.54
C THR A 43 6.14 10.76 7.47
N LEU A 44 6.07 9.58 8.08
CA LEU A 44 4.81 8.84 8.20
C LEU A 44 3.74 9.60 9.02
N ALA A 45 4.16 10.51 9.92
CA ALA A 45 3.24 11.35 10.68
C ALA A 45 2.50 12.38 9.81
N ASP A 46 3.10 12.79 8.68
CA ASP A 46 2.50 13.74 7.74
C ASP A 46 1.41 13.09 6.87
N ALA A 47 1.17 11.80 7.05
CA ALA A 47 0.19 11.03 6.29
C ALA A 47 -1.25 11.14 6.82
N ALA A 48 -1.52 11.97 7.84
CA ALA A 48 -2.85 12.10 8.40
C ALA A 48 -3.91 12.41 7.32
N GLY A 49 -4.90 11.51 7.15
CA GLY A 49 -5.97 11.63 6.16
C GLY A 49 -5.53 11.32 4.71
N LYS A 50 -4.32 10.84 4.50
CA LYS A 50 -3.81 10.38 3.19
C LYS A 50 -3.51 8.89 3.22
N ALA A 51 -3.61 8.25 2.06
CA ALA A 51 -3.06 6.91 1.87
C ALA A 51 -1.52 6.96 1.91
N VAL A 52 -0.88 5.81 2.16
CA VAL A 52 0.59 5.68 2.11
C VAL A 52 0.98 4.50 1.27
N LEU A 53 2.00 4.70 0.43
CA LEU A 53 2.71 3.64 -0.27
C LEU A 53 4.17 3.64 0.21
N ILE A 54 4.63 2.50 0.72
CA ILE A 54 6.04 2.24 1.01
C ILE A 54 6.54 1.22 0.00
N ASP A 55 7.54 1.59 -0.80
CA ASP A 55 8.21 0.72 -1.76
C ASP A 55 9.58 0.33 -1.21
N ALA A 56 9.74 -0.94 -0.83
CA ALA A 56 11.02 -1.51 -0.45
C ALA A 56 11.75 -1.98 -1.71
N TRP A 57 12.85 -1.31 -2.04
CA TRP A 57 13.59 -1.49 -3.28
C TRP A 57 15.11 -1.50 -3.07
N GLY A 58 15.89 -1.69 -4.13
CA GLY A 58 17.33 -1.63 -4.04
C GLY A 58 18.02 -1.34 -5.37
N ILE A 59 19.20 -0.71 -5.31
CA ILE A 59 19.97 -0.28 -6.49
C ILE A 59 20.55 -1.44 -7.30
N HIS A 60 20.72 -2.61 -6.71
CA HIS A 60 21.21 -3.83 -7.38
C HIS A 60 20.07 -4.83 -7.67
N CYS A 61 18.83 -4.39 -7.61
CA CYS A 61 17.64 -5.21 -7.86
C CYS A 61 17.03 -4.86 -9.22
N GLY A 62 17.30 -5.67 -10.24
CA GLY A 62 16.79 -5.43 -11.60
C GLY A 62 15.27 -5.22 -11.66
N PRO A 63 14.44 -6.11 -11.08
CA PRO A 63 12.99 -5.90 -11.06
C PRO A 63 12.58 -4.62 -10.29
N CYS A 64 13.31 -4.23 -9.22
CA CYS A 64 13.03 -2.98 -8.53
C CYS A 64 13.26 -1.78 -9.46
N LEU A 65 14.39 -1.74 -10.15
CA LEU A 65 14.70 -0.65 -11.09
C LEU A 65 13.66 -0.56 -12.21
N ALA A 66 13.12 -1.69 -12.64
CA ALA A 66 12.06 -1.74 -13.65
C ALA A 66 10.72 -1.17 -13.14
N SER A 67 10.41 -1.28 -11.85
CA SER A 67 9.17 -0.74 -11.27
C SER A 67 9.24 0.75 -10.90
N LEU A 68 10.44 1.33 -10.69
CA LEU A 68 10.59 2.73 -10.25
C LEU A 68 9.83 3.76 -11.11
N PRO A 69 9.84 3.68 -12.47
CA PRO A 69 9.08 4.62 -13.28
C PRO A 69 7.57 4.57 -13.03
N ASP A 70 7.03 3.39 -12.70
CA ASP A 70 5.61 3.23 -12.43
C ASP A 70 5.26 3.71 -11.01
N ILE A 71 6.13 3.45 -10.03
CA ILE A 71 5.99 4.05 -8.68
C ILE A 71 6.02 5.58 -8.77
N GLU A 72 6.89 6.17 -9.60
CA GLU A 72 6.94 7.62 -9.83
C GLU A 72 5.63 8.15 -10.47
N LYS A 73 5.06 7.42 -11.44
CA LYS A 73 3.75 7.78 -12.02
C LYS A 73 2.65 7.75 -10.95
N ILE A 74 2.65 6.71 -10.10
CA ILE A 74 1.72 6.59 -8.96
C ILE A 74 1.86 7.77 -8.02
N SER A 75 3.10 8.12 -7.64
CA SER A 75 3.39 9.27 -6.77
C SER A 75 2.81 10.57 -7.34
N LYS A 76 3.01 10.84 -8.62
CA LYS A 76 2.46 12.02 -9.30
C LYS A 76 0.95 12.00 -9.44
N HIS A 77 0.38 10.83 -9.79
CA HIS A 77 -1.06 10.68 -9.99
C HIS A 77 -1.85 10.89 -8.70
N TYR A 78 -1.34 10.38 -7.59
CA TYR A 78 -2.01 10.45 -6.29
C TYR A 78 -1.44 11.51 -5.35
N LYS A 79 -0.63 12.47 -5.81
CA LYS A 79 0.12 13.46 -5.01
C LYS A 79 -0.68 14.14 -3.89
N ASP A 80 -1.98 14.39 -4.13
CA ASP A 80 -2.85 15.07 -3.17
C ASP A 80 -3.53 14.10 -2.18
N LYS A 81 -3.53 12.80 -2.49
CA LYS A 81 -4.25 11.74 -1.77
C LYS A 81 -3.36 10.70 -1.13
N MET A 82 -2.08 10.64 -1.51
CA MET A 82 -1.15 9.60 -1.09
C MET A 82 0.24 10.18 -0.89
N LEU A 83 0.93 9.73 0.16
CA LEU A 83 2.36 9.89 0.31
C LEU A 83 3.08 8.62 -0.15
N VAL A 84 4.16 8.78 -0.91
CA VAL A 84 4.99 7.69 -1.39
C VAL A 84 6.38 7.78 -0.76
N PHE A 85 6.87 6.64 -0.25
CA PHE A 85 8.20 6.50 0.32
C PHE A 85 8.94 5.35 -0.37
N GLY A 86 10.14 5.62 -0.86
CA GLY A 86 11.07 4.60 -1.32
C GLY A 86 12.02 4.22 -0.21
N ALA A 87 11.92 2.99 0.29
CA ALA A 87 12.76 2.47 1.35
C ALA A 87 13.86 1.59 0.75
N HIS A 88 15.07 2.14 0.56
CA HIS A 88 16.19 1.39 0.00
C HIS A 88 16.64 0.29 0.97
N SER A 89 16.41 -0.97 0.60
CA SER A 89 16.54 -2.15 1.48
C SER A 89 17.67 -3.10 1.02
N GLN A 90 18.75 -2.54 0.52
CA GLN A 90 19.98 -3.25 0.14
C GLN A 90 21.23 -2.54 0.67
N ALA A 91 22.40 -3.16 0.48
CA ALA A 91 23.66 -2.47 0.65
C ALA A 91 23.86 -1.41 -0.46
N GLY A 92 24.49 -0.31 -0.12
CA GLY A 92 24.79 0.80 -1.02
C GLY A 92 25.05 2.07 -0.22
N THR A 93 25.77 3.00 -0.83
CA THR A 93 26.02 4.33 -0.28
C THR A 93 24.87 5.28 -0.64
N ASP A 94 24.71 6.35 0.13
CA ASP A 94 23.71 7.38 -0.16
C ASP A 94 23.92 7.99 -1.54
N ASP A 95 25.15 8.15 -1.99
CA ASP A 95 25.45 8.76 -3.28
C ASP A 95 25.07 7.83 -4.46
N GLU A 96 25.35 6.52 -4.36
CA GLU A 96 24.86 5.54 -5.34
C GLU A 96 23.34 5.54 -5.42
N ILE A 97 22.65 5.64 -4.28
CA ILE A 97 21.19 5.71 -4.22
C ILE A 97 20.70 7.00 -4.89
N LYS A 98 21.29 8.16 -4.56
CA LYS A 98 20.94 9.46 -5.17
C LYS A 98 21.14 9.46 -6.67
N ASP A 99 22.18 8.79 -7.19
CA ASP A 99 22.42 8.68 -8.63
C ASP A 99 21.29 7.89 -9.33
N VAL A 100 20.84 6.78 -8.74
CA VAL A 100 19.69 6.02 -9.25
C VAL A 100 18.40 6.85 -9.18
N VAL A 101 18.15 7.56 -8.08
CA VAL A 101 17.00 8.46 -7.89
C VAL A 101 17.00 9.53 -8.98
N LYS A 102 18.14 10.19 -9.23
CA LYS A 102 18.30 11.22 -10.27
C LYS A 102 18.07 10.66 -11.68
N LYS A 103 18.67 9.51 -11.97
CA LYS A 103 18.54 8.82 -13.29
C LYS A 103 17.09 8.48 -13.60
N ASN A 104 16.33 8.02 -12.60
CA ASN A 104 14.92 7.64 -12.74
C ASN A 104 13.96 8.83 -12.48
N LYS A 105 14.49 10.03 -12.17
CA LYS A 105 13.72 11.27 -11.92
C LYS A 105 12.66 11.09 -10.83
N LEU A 106 13.01 10.34 -9.77
CA LEU A 106 12.09 10.12 -8.65
C LEU A 106 11.91 11.39 -7.85
N THR A 107 10.66 11.70 -7.47
CA THR A 107 10.28 12.95 -6.80
C THR A 107 9.69 12.74 -5.41
N TYR A 108 9.61 11.50 -4.93
CA TYR A 108 9.13 11.15 -3.60
C TYR A 108 10.28 10.94 -2.61
N THR A 109 9.93 10.85 -1.33
CA THR A 109 10.92 10.67 -0.23
C THR A 109 11.62 9.32 -0.32
N ILE A 110 12.95 9.34 -0.23
CA ILE A 110 13.80 8.14 -0.18
C ILE A 110 14.46 8.03 1.18
N THR A 111 14.37 6.85 1.78
CA THR A 111 14.96 6.52 3.07
C THR A 111 15.79 5.24 3.00
N GLN A 112 16.63 5.02 4.01
CA GLN A 112 17.42 3.80 4.18
C GLN A 112 16.59 2.75 4.90
N GLY A 113 15.97 1.84 4.14
CA GLY A 113 15.21 0.71 4.66
C GLY A 113 13.87 1.04 5.29
N VAL A 114 13.16 -0.02 5.62
CA VAL A 114 11.91 -0.02 6.38
C VAL A 114 11.93 -1.15 7.41
N ASN A 115 11.57 -0.84 8.64
CA ASN A 115 11.26 -1.84 9.65
C ASN A 115 9.75 -2.11 9.60
N SER A 116 9.39 -3.33 9.23
CA SER A 116 8.00 -3.80 9.05
C SER A 116 7.66 -4.85 10.10
N PRO A 117 6.47 -4.81 10.71
CA PRO A 117 5.98 -5.90 11.56
C PRO A 117 5.63 -7.16 10.73
N ILE A 118 5.52 -7.01 9.41
CA ILE A 118 5.28 -8.11 8.49
C ILE A 118 6.62 -8.51 7.87
N PRO A 119 7.11 -9.73 8.15
CA PRO A 119 8.34 -10.21 7.56
C PRO A 119 8.24 -10.27 6.02
N PHE A 120 9.30 -9.87 5.35
CA PHE A 120 9.47 -10.10 3.92
C PHE A 120 10.93 -10.46 3.61
N SER A 121 11.13 -11.36 2.66
CA SER A 121 12.46 -11.91 2.33
C SER A 121 13.00 -11.44 0.99
N GLY A 122 12.24 -10.62 0.27
CA GLY A 122 12.62 -10.19 -1.09
C GLY A 122 12.08 -8.82 -1.46
N ILE A 123 12.75 -8.21 -2.41
CA ILE A 123 12.38 -6.95 -3.05
C ILE A 123 12.24 -7.16 -4.57
N PRO A 124 11.41 -6.38 -5.29
CA PRO A 124 10.58 -5.29 -4.78
C PRO A 124 9.42 -5.77 -3.89
N ARG A 125 9.15 -5.02 -2.84
CA ARG A 125 8.02 -5.26 -1.96
C ARG A 125 7.31 -3.93 -1.67
N VAL A 126 6.02 -3.87 -1.89
CA VAL A 126 5.23 -2.68 -1.58
C VAL A 126 4.27 -2.93 -0.44
N PHE A 127 4.02 -1.87 0.34
CA PHE A 127 3.01 -1.83 1.40
C PHE A 127 2.08 -0.65 1.13
N VAL A 128 0.79 -0.90 1.03
CA VAL A 128 -0.23 0.13 0.78
C VAL A 128 -1.12 0.25 2.01
N PHE A 129 -1.24 1.48 2.51
CA PHE A 129 -2.09 1.82 3.65
C PHE A 129 -3.19 2.77 3.20
N ASP A 130 -4.37 2.57 3.73
CA ASP A 130 -5.48 3.49 3.51
C ASP A 130 -5.37 4.76 4.39
N THR A 131 -6.34 5.66 4.27
CA THR A 131 -6.38 6.94 4.98
C THR A 131 -6.53 6.81 6.50
N THR A 132 -6.86 5.62 7.00
CA THR A 132 -6.92 5.31 8.45
C THR A 132 -5.60 4.73 8.95
N GLY A 133 -4.65 4.50 8.06
CA GLY A 133 -3.39 3.83 8.35
C GLY A 133 -3.48 2.31 8.38
N ALA A 134 -4.60 1.72 8.00
CA ALA A 134 -4.72 0.27 7.92
C ALA A 134 -4.01 -0.26 6.66
N LEU A 135 -3.23 -1.35 6.81
CA LEU A 135 -2.59 -2.01 5.69
C LEU A 135 -3.66 -2.70 4.82
N VAL A 136 -3.74 -2.33 3.55
CA VAL A 136 -4.70 -2.89 2.59
C VAL A 136 -4.04 -3.78 1.54
N TYR A 137 -2.70 -3.71 1.41
CA TYR A 137 -1.93 -4.58 0.52
C TYR A 137 -0.47 -4.69 0.95
N SER A 138 0.10 -5.88 0.77
CA SER A 138 1.53 -6.13 0.90
C SER A 138 1.93 -7.23 -0.09
N GLY A 139 2.69 -6.86 -1.12
CA GLY A 139 3.03 -7.79 -2.22
C GLY A 139 4.01 -7.19 -3.21
N SER A 140 4.06 -7.78 -4.39
CA SER A 140 4.87 -7.29 -5.50
C SER A 140 4.16 -6.12 -6.22
N PRO A 141 4.90 -5.09 -6.67
CA PRO A 141 4.30 -4.01 -7.49
C PRO A 141 3.81 -4.49 -8.87
N PHE A 142 4.12 -5.71 -9.26
CA PHE A 142 3.71 -6.29 -10.54
C PHE A 142 2.40 -7.09 -10.47
N GLU A 143 1.83 -7.27 -9.27
CA GLU A 143 0.57 -7.98 -9.08
C GLU A 143 -0.63 -7.09 -9.40
N GLN A 144 -1.65 -7.64 -10.06
CA GLN A 144 -2.87 -6.90 -10.39
C GLN A 144 -3.59 -6.37 -9.15
N GLU A 145 -3.45 -7.04 -8.01
CA GLU A 145 -4.03 -6.62 -6.73
C GLU A 145 -3.41 -5.30 -6.22
N PHE A 146 -2.15 -5.03 -6.55
CA PHE A 146 -1.50 -3.77 -6.20
C PHE A 146 -2.27 -2.56 -6.73
N GLU A 147 -2.60 -2.53 -8.03
CA GLU A 147 -3.37 -1.43 -8.61
C GLU A 147 -4.76 -1.27 -7.98
N ARG A 148 -5.44 -2.40 -7.68
CA ARG A 148 -6.75 -2.37 -7.00
C ARG A 148 -6.62 -1.77 -5.61
N SER A 149 -5.55 -2.11 -4.89
CA SER A 149 -5.28 -1.60 -3.55
C SER A 149 -5.04 -0.10 -3.52
N LEU A 150 -4.34 0.47 -4.51
CA LEU A 150 -4.13 1.92 -4.63
C LEU A 150 -5.46 2.68 -4.75
N ARG A 151 -6.35 2.20 -5.60
CA ARG A 151 -7.69 2.80 -5.76
C ARG A 151 -8.50 2.71 -4.47
N LYS A 152 -8.48 1.56 -3.79
CA LYS A 152 -9.18 1.35 -2.52
C LYS A 152 -8.60 2.25 -1.43
N ALA A 153 -7.29 2.31 -1.29
CA ALA A 153 -6.60 3.09 -0.26
C ALA A 153 -6.90 4.59 -0.35
N THR A 154 -7.07 5.11 -1.55
CA THR A 154 -7.32 6.53 -1.80
C THR A 154 -8.81 6.92 -1.78
N GLN A 155 -9.73 5.97 -1.57
CA GLN A 155 -11.14 6.25 -1.34
C GLN A 155 -11.29 6.90 0.05
N GLY A 156 -11.80 8.12 0.11
CA GLY A 156 -11.95 8.87 1.35
C GLY A 156 -10.74 9.74 1.73
N ALA A 157 -9.67 9.76 0.93
CA ALA A 157 -8.57 10.70 1.13
C ALA A 157 -9.07 12.15 0.97
N SER A 158 -8.69 13.01 1.90
CA SER A 158 -8.96 14.44 1.86
C SER A 158 -8.08 15.09 0.78
N GLY A 159 -8.46 14.94 -0.46
CA GLY A 159 -7.85 15.60 -1.60
C GLY A 159 -8.91 16.38 -2.36
N ALA A 160 -8.56 17.51 -2.93
CA ALA A 160 -9.47 18.30 -3.77
C ALA A 160 -10.12 17.39 -4.82
N ALA A 161 -11.44 17.36 -4.85
CA ALA A 161 -12.23 16.52 -5.75
C ALA A 161 -11.84 16.79 -7.21
N GLY A 162 -11.45 15.76 -7.94
CA GLY A 162 -11.34 15.84 -9.38
C GLY A 162 -10.09 15.22 -10.01
N ALA A 163 -10.00 13.90 -10.02
CA ALA A 163 -9.24 13.21 -11.06
C ALA A 163 -9.87 11.82 -11.28
N THR A 164 -10.49 11.65 -12.41
CA THR A 164 -11.02 10.37 -12.91
C THR A 164 -9.84 9.40 -13.13
N PRO A 165 -9.93 8.13 -12.73
CA PRO A 165 -8.80 7.19 -12.82
C PRO A 165 -8.64 6.62 -14.24
N SER A 166 -8.25 7.46 -15.19
CA SER A 166 -8.10 7.07 -16.61
C SER A 166 -6.67 6.75 -17.04
N GLY A 167 -5.70 6.75 -16.14
CA GLY A 167 -4.29 6.62 -16.50
C GLY A 167 -3.56 5.36 -16.07
N LEU A 168 -4.16 4.51 -15.24
CA LEU A 168 -3.46 3.33 -14.70
C LEU A 168 -3.57 2.09 -15.58
N ASP A 169 -4.45 2.07 -16.56
CA ASP A 169 -4.55 0.95 -17.52
C ASP A 169 -3.31 0.82 -18.41
N ALA A 170 -2.48 1.86 -18.47
CA ALA A 170 -1.20 1.85 -19.20
C ALA A 170 -0.05 1.14 -18.48
N LEU A 171 -0.22 0.75 -17.20
CA LEU A 171 0.80 0.02 -16.42
C LEU A 171 0.83 -1.48 -16.75
N LYS A 172 -0.07 -1.95 -17.61
CA LYS A 172 -0.20 -3.36 -17.97
C LYS A 172 0.61 -3.67 -19.22
N LYS A 173 1.95 -3.86 -19.10
CA LYS A 173 2.73 -4.81 -19.91
C LYS A 173 4.15 -4.95 -19.35
N PRO A 174 4.55 -6.10 -18.80
CA PRO A 174 5.86 -6.63 -19.06
C PRO A 174 5.83 -7.17 -20.50
N GLY A 175 6.70 -6.70 -21.33
CA GLY A 175 6.90 -7.25 -22.68
C GLY A 175 7.26 -8.73 -22.59
N ALA A 176 6.72 -9.48 -23.53
CA ALA A 176 7.14 -10.83 -23.85
C ALA A 176 8.62 -10.87 -24.24
#